data_bece9f82efff499850003b78ce1314f5
#
_entry.id   bece9f82efff499850003b78ce1314f5
#
_cell.length_a   1.000
_cell.length_b   1.000
_cell.length_c   1.000
_cell.angle_alpha   90.00
_cell.angle_beta   90.00
_cell.angle_gamma   90.00
#
_symmetry.space_group_name_H-M   'P 1'
#
loop_
_entity.id
_entity.type
_entity.pdbx_description
1 polymer ?
#
loop_
_entity_poly.entity_id
_entity_poly.type
_entity_poly.pdbx_seq_one_letter_code
_entity_poly.pdbx_strand_id
1 'polypeptide(L)'
;MSRTRPKKRSRFHTLGALSMLTVLVTVAGCAAEPDEQPEPTPATPESPTPEETPSPTETEASEPASEASVELDQYGVAAAHPDAVAAGIEILDAGGNAVDAAIATSFAISVVEPYASGIGGGGATLLAGPSNGPIGYDYREVVAVDGSIPASGTGIPGMVHGMGTLHEEHGSMAWDELLNPAIELAADGFEVTELLAQRFRSDWGPASIEGLAHFHNGTQPLSAGDTLIQTELADTLSTLSQDGPEAFYTGSIADQLTQVDGLDAESLASYATDDAPPVQGEFGDYEFVSAAPPLPGAAVIQQLQIAEALGAGDAAPGTASYIDRTSRAWETADQSVSEYFGDPDFVDVPTEQLTDPEANTALAEPAAAQSPAVSEGEREEIQAGNTTHVTVVDAEGLVVSMTNTLTSFWGGIDSEYVGGFFLNDQLTRFDAIDTRSNQPEPGRKSVSWSAPAMVLDDQDRVVLGIGTPGGHVIPNILTSVMVPWALQDAPLQEAIDAPRHSLQNGVLAVEQQPNQEVRDLIDQRRWDLQVTTRADAVFGSVQALEIDYDNAAVIGAKDSRRDADFEIVDRTD
;
A
#
# COMPACT_ATOMS: atom_id res chain seq x y z
N MET A 1 18.99 49.52 -21.50
CA MET A 1 18.08 50.60 -21.11
C MET A 1 17.08 49.97 -20.18
N SER A 2 17.36 49.85 -18.93
CA SER A 2 17.24 50.81 -17.82
C SER A 2 15.82 51.32 -17.58
N ARG A 3 15.25 50.86 -16.46
CA ARG A 3 14.56 51.56 -15.36
C ARG A 3 13.42 50.71 -14.79
N THR A 4 13.56 50.20 -13.63
CA THR A 4 13.47 50.65 -12.22
C THR A 4 12.08 50.59 -11.60
N ARG A 5 12.03 49.87 -10.48
CA ARG A 5 10.97 49.74 -9.44
C ARG A 5 10.48 51.11 -8.92
N PRO A 6 9.36 51.15 -8.17
CA PRO A 6 9.57 51.27 -6.74
C PRO A 6 8.60 50.49 -5.83
N LYS A 7 9.11 50.15 -4.64
CA LYS A 7 8.46 49.78 -3.38
C LYS A 7 7.70 50.95 -2.73
N LYS A 8 6.70 50.65 -1.86
CA LYS A 8 6.40 51.34 -0.57
C LYS A 8 5.30 50.57 0.16
N ARG A 9 5.54 49.94 1.35
CA ARG A 9 5.51 50.49 2.74
C ARG A 9 4.08 50.84 3.18
N SER A 10 3.48 50.06 4.14
CA SER A 10 3.60 50.04 5.60
C SER A 10 2.71 51.07 6.33
N ARG A 11 1.92 50.59 7.32
CA ARG A 11 1.69 51.10 8.70
C ARG A 11 0.36 50.54 9.23
N PHE A 12 0.39 49.66 10.29
CA PHE A 12 0.34 49.94 11.74
C PHE A 12 -0.85 50.76 12.21
N HIS A 13 -1.66 50.13 13.10
CA HIS A 13 -2.10 50.59 14.44
C HIS A 13 -3.09 49.53 15.00
N THR A 14 -2.75 48.79 16.02
CA THR A 14 -2.67 48.88 17.50
C THR A 14 -3.96 49.25 18.23
N LEU A 15 -4.13 48.46 19.30
CA LEU A 15 -4.77 48.63 20.62
C LEU A 15 -6.26 48.35 20.75
N GLY A 16 -6.50 47.49 21.75
CA GLY A 16 -7.18 47.63 22.99
C GLY A 16 -7.72 46.30 23.47
N ALA A 17 -7.17 45.66 24.39
CA ALA A 17 -7.14 45.71 25.84
C ALA A 17 -8.35 45.02 26.50
N LEU A 18 -8.04 43.99 27.25
CA LEU A 18 -8.33 43.67 28.64
C LEU A 18 -9.81 43.42 29.07
N SER A 19 -10.08 42.18 29.53
CA SER A 19 -10.71 41.99 30.82
C SER A 19 -10.46 40.58 31.36
N MET A 20 -9.65 40.52 32.38
CA MET A 20 -9.52 39.46 33.38
C MET A 20 -10.84 39.32 34.17
N LEU A 21 -11.25 38.08 34.41
CA LEU A 21 -12.10 37.81 35.61
C LEU A 21 -11.59 36.54 36.28
N THR A 22 -10.85 36.76 37.34
CA THR A 22 -10.40 35.81 38.34
C THR A 22 -11.57 35.55 39.29
N VAL A 23 -11.93 34.29 39.52
CA VAL A 23 -12.71 33.93 40.71
C VAL A 23 -11.96 32.84 41.47
N LEU A 24 -11.45 33.26 42.59
CA LEU A 24 -10.87 32.49 43.69
C LEU A 24 -12.02 32.03 44.58
N VAL A 25 -12.14 30.76 44.91
CA VAL A 25 -12.83 30.32 46.13
C VAL A 25 -12.03 29.23 46.81
N THR A 26 -11.85 29.46 48.03
CA THR A 26 -10.99 28.96 49.08
C THR A 26 -11.36 27.59 49.63
N VAL A 27 -10.31 26.94 50.06
CA VAL A 27 -10.07 25.83 50.98
C VAL A 27 -10.87 25.86 52.28
N ALA A 28 -11.34 24.69 52.73
CA ALA A 28 -11.33 24.18 54.11
C ALA A 28 -11.77 22.70 54.06
N GLY A 29 -11.16 21.71 54.65
CA GLY A 29 -10.23 21.59 55.76
C GLY A 29 -10.67 20.46 56.65
N CYS A 30 -9.75 19.56 57.04
CA CYS A 30 -9.75 18.66 58.20
C CYS A 30 -10.59 17.36 58.07
N ALA A 31 -10.09 16.21 58.17
CA ALA A 31 -9.11 15.51 59.00
C ALA A 31 -9.77 14.30 59.71
N ALA A 32 -8.98 13.21 59.77
CA ALA A 32 -8.93 12.15 60.77
C ALA A 32 -9.57 10.78 60.43
N GLU A 33 -8.68 9.82 60.24
CA GLU A 33 -8.84 8.42 60.60
C GLU A 33 -9.07 8.24 62.10
N PRO A 34 -9.57 7.08 62.64
CA PRO A 34 -8.67 5.94 62.79
C PRO A 34 -9.31 4.52 62.66
N ASP A 35 -8.39 3.55 62.40
CA ASP A 35 -8.32 2.15 62.81
C ASP A 35 -9.51 1.47 63.51
N GLU A 36 -9.80 0.22 63.07
CA GLU A 36 -9.76 -1.00 63.91
C GLU A 36 -10.16 -2.26 63.13
N GLN A 37 -9.26 -3.24 63.10
CA GLN A 37 -9.54 -4.68 63.01
C GLN A 37 -9.83 -5.24 64.40
N PRO A 38 -10.25 -6.51 64.70
CA PRO A 38 -10.40 -7.71 63.86
C PRO A 38 -11.64 -8.59 64.18
N GLU A 39 -11.81 -9.64 63.38
CA GLU A 39 -12.44 -10.98 63.52
C GLU A 39 -13.33 -11.34 64.72
N PRO A 40 -14.29 -12.33 64.63
CA PRO A 40 -13.96 -13.73 64.35
C PRO A 40 -15.00 -14.55 63.55
N THR A 41 -14.48 -15.66 62.96
CA THR A 41 -15.21 -16.79 62.41
C THR A 41 -16.02 -17.55 63.48
N PRO A 42 -17.18 -18.15 63.12
CA PRO A 42 -17.44 -19.49 63.63
C PRO A 42 -17.96 -20.51 62.58
N ALA A 43 -17.29 -21.67 62.69
CA ALA A 43 -17.79 -23.05 62.66
C ALA A 43 -18.84 -23.50 61.61
N THR A 44 -18.36 -24.48 60.85
CA THR A 44 -19.05 -25.50 60.04
C THR A 44 -20.07 -26.32 60.85
N PRO A 45 -21.15 -26.75 60.20
CA PRO A 45 -21.67 -28.11 60.44
C PRO A 45 -21.72 -28.96 59.17
N GLU A 46 -21.60 -30.25 59.45
CA GLU A 46 -21.40 -31.40 58.62
C GLU A 46 -22.46 -31.65 57.52
N SER A 47 -21.95 -32.31 56.48
CA SER A 47 -22.69 -32.89 55.36
C SER A 47 -23.64 -34.02 55.73
N PRO A 48 -24.69 -34.22 54.96
CA PRO A 48 -25.20 -35.56 54.71
C PRO A 48 -24.79 -36.06 53.30
N THR A 49 -24.52 -37.34 53.28
CA THR A 49 -24.10 -38.22 52.17
C THR A 49 -25.05 -38.21 50.99
N PRO A 50 -24.55 -38.34 49.73
CA PRO A 50 -25.38 -38.19 48.54
C PRO A 50 -26.14 -39.44 48.16
N GLU A 51 -27.38 -39.25 47.77
CA GLU A 51 -28.20 -40.19 47.02
C GLU A 51 -27.77 -40.18 45.54
N GLU A 52 -27.46 -41.37 45.01
CA GLU A 52 -27.08 -41.59 43.62
C GLU A 52 -28.23 -41.21 42.66
N THR A 53 -27.99 -40.22 41.82
CA THR A 53 -28.81 -39.91 40.64
C THR A 53 -28.06 -40.38 39.38
N PRO A 54 -28.73 -41.04 38.39
CA PRO A 54 -28.05 -41.64 37.26
C PRO A 54 -27.41 -40.57 36.36
N SER A 55 -26.17 -40.86 35.92
CA SER A 55 -25.41 -40.11 34.91
C SER A 55 -26.26 -39.77 33.70
N PRO A 56 -26.20 -38.52 33.21
CA PRO A 56 -26.59 -38.23 31.85
C PRO A 56 -25.58 -38.87 30.91
N THR A 57 -26.09 -39.57 29.90
CA THR A 57 -25.36 -40.03 28.73
C THR A 57 -24.50 -38.89 28.18
N GLU A 58 -23.21 -39.08 28.12
CA GLU A 58 -22.31 -38.20 27.37
C GLU A 58 -22.80 -38.18 25.92
N THR A 59 -23.38 -37.06 25.54
CA THR A 59 -23.50 -36.69 24.13
C THR A 59 -22.08 -36.41 23.71
N GLU A 60 -21.49 -37.25 22.88
CA GLU A 60 -20.28 -36.95 22.15
C GLU A 60 -20.45 -35.55 21.54
N ALA A 61 -19.68 -34.59 22.06
CA ALA A 61 -19.48 -33.35 21.33
C ALA A 61 -18.84 -33.79 20.01
N SER A 62 -19.57 -33.62 18.92
CA SER A 62 -18.98 -33.67 17.58
C SER A 62 -17.81 -32.67 17.62
N GLU A 63 -16.60 -33.18 17.41
CA GLU A 63 -15.47 -32.33 17.03
C GLU A 63 -15.97 -31.45 15.88
N PRO A 64 -15.65 -30.13 15.88
CA PRO A 64 -15.90 -29.32 14.70
C PRO A 64 -15.26 -30.07 13.54
N ALA A 65 -16.02 -30.29 12.49
CA ALA A 65 -15.49 -30.84 11.26
C ALA A 65 -14.26 -30.00 10.91
N SER A 66 -13.11 -30.60 10.82
CA SER A 66 -11.94 -30.01 10.18
C SER A 66 -12.43 -29.58 8.80
N GLU A 67 -12.61 -28.29 8.60
CA GLU A 67 -12.82 -27.76 7.26
C GLU A 67 -11.63 -28.23 6.44
N ALA A 68 -11.92 -29.03 5.42
CA ALA A 68 -10.89 -29.56 4.55
C ALA A 68 -10.25 -28.35 3.88
N SER A 69 -8.96 -28.13 4.17
CA SER A 69 -8.16 -27.18 3.41
C SER A 69 -8.32 -27.56 1.94
N VAL A 70 -8.83 -26.63 1.12
CA VAL A 70 -8.91 -26.85 -0.32
C VAL A 70 -7.50 -26.70 -0.85
N GLU A 71 -6.82 -27.82 -1.08
CA GLU A 71 -5.54 -27.80 -1.80
C GLU A 71 -5.84 -27.43 -3.26
N LEU A 72 -5.06 -26.47 -3.80
CA LEU A 72 -5.12 -26.12 -5.21
C LEU A 72 -4.20 -27.04 -6.03
N ASP A 73 -4.58 -27.29 -7.26
CA ASP A 73 -3.76 -28.03 -8.22
C ASP A 73 -2.65 -27.15 -8.83
N GLN A 74 -2.68 -25.84 -8.52
CA GLN A 74 -1.80 -24.84 -9.09
C GLN A 74 -1.36 -23.83 -8.01
N TYR A 75 -0.24 -23.16 -8.30
CA TYR A 75 0.23 -21.99 -7.57
C TYR A 75 0.74 -20.94 -8.56
N GLY A 76 0.90 -19.70 -8.13
CA GLY A 76 1.34 -18.66 -9.04
C GLY A 76 1.88 -17.40 -8.37
N VAL A 77 2.62 -16.64 -9.17
CA VAL A 77 3.19 -15.33 -8.82
C VAL A 77 2.82 -14.33 -9.90
N ALA A 78 2.34 -13.15 -9.51
CA ALA A 78 2.18 -11.99 -10.38
C ALA A 78 2.99 -10.83 -9.80
N ALA A 79 3.88 -10.24 -10.60
CA ALA A 79 4.76 -9.15 -10.17
C ALA A 79 5.03 -8.15 -11.31
N ALA A 80 5.69 -7.03 -10.97
CA ALA A 80 5.93 -5.94 -11.89
C ALA A 80 6.98 -6.26 -12.99
N HIS A 81 7.76 -7.34 -12.81
CA HIS A 81 8.84 -7.72 -13.74
C HIS A 81 8.94 -9.24 -13.88
N PRO A 82 9.18 -9.79 -15.12
CA PRO A 82 9.26 -11.23 -15.33
C PRO A 82 10.37 -11.92 -14.52
N ASP A 83 11.55 -11.30 -14.36
CA ASP A 83 12.64 -11.89 -13.58
C ASP A 83 12.27 -11.99 -12.07
N ALA A 84 11.44 -11.09 -11.58
CA ALA A 84 10.94 -11.17 -10.21
C ALA A 84 9.83 -12.22 -10.05
N VAL A 85 9.00 -12.42 -11.08
CA VAL A 85 8.06 -13.56 -11.15
C VAL A 85 8.83 -14.86 -11.07
N ALA A 86 9.89 -15.01 -11.89
CA ALA A 86 10.73 -16.20 -11.90
C ALA A 86 11.38 -16.49 -10.52
N ALA A 87 11.84 -15.44 -9.82
CA ALA A 87 12.38 -15.58 -8.46
C ALA A 87 11.34 -16.12 -7.46
N GLY A 88 10.09 -15.65 -7.51
CA GLY A 88 9.03 -16.17 -6.66
C GLY A 88 8.62 -17.62 -7.01
N ILE A 89 8.55 -17.94 -8.28
CA ILE A 89 8.26 -19.33 -8.73
C ILE A 89 9.38 -20.29 -8.32
N GLU A 90 10.64 -19.88 -8.40
CA GLU A 90 11.77 -20.69 -7.92
C GLU A 90 11.61 -21.10 -6.44
N ILE A 91 11.14 -20.17 -5.60
CA ILE A 91 10.90 -20.43 -4.18
C ILE A 91 9.69 -21.39 -3.98
N LEU A 92 8.59 -21.20 -4.70
CA LEU A 92 7.44 -22.11 -4.64
C LEU A 92 7.81 -23.52 -5.14
N ASP A 93 8.58 -23.64 -6.23
CA ASP A 93 9.09 -24.90 -6.77
C ASP A 93 10.03 -25.62 -5.77
N ALA A 94 10.77 -24.85 -4.97
CA ALA A 94 11.62 -25.38 -3.90
C ALA A 94 10.85 -25.81 -2.63
N GLY A 95 9.53 -25.56 -2.57
CA GLY A 95 8.64 -25.93 -1.47
C GLY A 95 8.44 -24.84 -0.42
N GLY A 96 8.79 -23.58 -0.74
CA GLY A 96 8.41 -22.41 0.05
C GLY A 96 6.92 -22.11 -0.06
N ASN A 97 6.37 -21.38 0.91
CA ASN A 97 4.98 -20.94 0.90
C ASN A 97 4.83 -19.57 0.19
N ALA A 98 3.61 -19.05 0.11
CA ALA A 98 3.34 -17.76 -0.54
C ALA A 98 4.09 -16.58 0.10
N VAL A 99 4.38 -16.62 1.41
CA VAL A 99 5.13 -15.56 2.11
C VAL A 99 6.61 -15.62 1.70
N ASP A 100 7.22 -16.82 1.68
CA ASP A 100 8.59 -17.00 1.22
C ASP A 100 8.78 -16.48 -0.21
N ALA A 101 7.86 -16.84 -1.11
CA ALA A 101 7.89 -16.41 -2.50
C ALA A 101 7.68 -14.89 -2.65
N ALA A 102 6.77 -14.28 -1.87
CA ALA A 102 6.55 -12.83 -1.89
C ALA A 102 7.78 -12.06 -1.40
N ILE A 103 8.49 -12.55 -0.39
CA ILE A 103 9.75 -11.98 0.09
C ILE A 103 10.82 -12.03 -1.01
N ALA A 104 11.04 -13.21 -1.62
CA ALA A 104 12.04 -13.38 -2.68
C ALA A 104 11.72 -12.50 -3.90
N THR A 105 10.45 -12.46 -4.33
CA THR A 105 9.97 -11.58 -5.39
C THR A 105 10.25 -10.11 -5.08
N SER A 106 10.01 -9.67 -3.83
CA SER A 106 10.21 -8.28 -3.41
C SER A 106 11.70 -7.88 -3.40
N PHE A 107 12.60 -8.78 -2.98
CA PHE A 107 14.03 -8.53 -3.11
C PHE A 107 14.49 -8.53 -4.57
N ALA A 108 13.96 -9.40 -5.42
CA ALA A 108 14.24 -9.40 -6.86
C ALA A 108 13.75 -8.10 -7.53
N ILE A 109 12.55 -7.60 -7.18
CA ILE A 109 12.04 -6.30 -7.64
C ILE A 109 12.99 -5.16 -7.26
N SER A 110 13.58 -5.19 -6.07
CA SER A 110 14.56 -4.17 -5.63
C SER A 110 15.77 -4.06 -6.58
N VAL A 111 16.07 -5.13 -7.30
CA VAL A 111 17.15 -5.19 -8.30
C VAL A 111 16.67 -4.74 -9.67
N VAL A 112 15.53 -5.26 -10.14
CA VAL A 112 15.08 -5.08 -11.55
C VAL A 112 14.26 -3.80 -11.75
N GLU A 113 13.65 -3.25 -10.69
CA GLU A 113 12.93 -1.96 -10.70
C GLU A 113 13.52 -0.96 -9.68
N PRO A 114 14.83 -0.65 -9.71
CA PRO A 114 15.47 0.19 -8.69
C PRO A 114 14.89 1.61 -8.60
N TYR A 115 14.08 2.01 -9.58
CA TYR A 115 13.37 3.28 -9.62
C TYR A 115 12.04 3.25 -8.86
N ALA A 116 11.49 2.08 -8.56
CA ALA A 116 10.11 1.92 -8.11
C ALA A 116 9.99 1.57 -6.63
N SER A 117 10.75 0.58 -6.20
CA SER A 117 10.80 0.11 -4.82
C SER A 117 12.17 -0.47 -4.50
N GLY A 118 12.42 -0.81 -3.25
CA GLY A 118 13.68 -1.41 -2.84
C GLY A 118 13.87 -1.35 -1.34
N ILE A 119 14.99 -1.91 -0.89
CA ILE A 119 15.33 -2.04 0.54
C ILE A 119 15.47 -0.71 1.28
N GLY A 120 15.60 0.42 0.55
CA GLY A 120 15.59 1.77 1.12
C GLY A 120 14.20 2.40 1.24
N GLY A 121 13.13 1.65 0.96
CA GLY A 121 11.73 2.05 1.05
C GLY A 121 10.95 1.34 2.14
N GLY A 122 9.65 1.26 1.92
CA GLY A 122 8.71 0.57 2.79
C GLY A 122 7.49 0.05 2.03
N GLY A 123 6.49 -0.43 2.76
CA GLY A 123 5.30 -0.99 2.13
C GLY A 123 4.25 -1.48 3.11
N ALA A 124 3.30 -2.23 2.57
CA ALA A 124 2.28 -2.92 3.34
C ALA A 124 1.93 -4.25 2.68
N THR A 125 1.58 -5.21 3.50
CA THR A 125 1.22 -6.57 3.09
C THR A 125 -0.10 -6.98 3.70
N LEU A 126 -0.92 -7.64 2.91
CA LEU A 126 -2.04 -8.46 3.37
C LEU A 126 -1.71 -9.93 3.10
N LEU A 127 -2.10 -10.79 4.02
CA LEU A 127 -2.05 -12.22 3.81
C LEU A 127 -3.32 -12.88 4.38
N ALA A 128 -3.81 -13.89 3.70
CA ALA A 128 -4.95 -14.69 4.13
C ALA A 128 -4.82 -16.11 3.60
N GLY A 129 -5.15 -17.07 4.45
CA GLY A 129 -5.19 -18.48 4.07
C GLY A 129 -6.56 -19.09 4.34
N PRO A 130 -6.80 -20.33 3.91
CA PRO A 130 -8.09 -21.00 4.06
C PRO A 130 -8.55 -21.17 5.51
N SER A 131 -7.61 -21.10 6.47
CA SER A 131 -7.89 -21.27 7.90
C SER A 131 -7.77 -20.00 8.73
N ASN A 132 -7.29 -18.90 8.12
CA ASN A 132 -7.05 -17.63 8.80
C ASN A 132 -7.63 -16.51 7.96
N GLY A 133 -8.46 -15.67 8.58
CA GLY A 133 -8.93 -14.45 7.95
C GLY A 133 -7.79 -13.50 7.57
N PRO A 134 -8.06 -12.44 6.79
CA PRO A 134 -7.05 -11.50 6.36
C PRO A 134 -6.35 -10.82 7.54
N ILE A 135 -5.02 -10.82 7.52
CA ILE A 135 -4.16 -10.06 8.42
C ILE A 135 -3.30 -9.10 7.61
N GLY A 136 -2.84 -8.02 8.23
CA GLY A 136 -2.09 -6.98 7.54
C GLY A 136 -0.90 -6.49 8.34
N TYR A 137 0.14 -6.07 7.64
CA TYR A 137 1.37 -5.49 8.17
C TYR A 137 1.67 -4.16 7.49
N ASP A 138 2.03 -3.15 8.28
CA ASP A 138 2.49 -1.86 7.80
C ASP A 138 3.96 -1.65 8.20
N TYR A 139 4.83 -1.74 7.22
CA TYR A 139 6.27 -1.49 7.35
C TYR A 139 6.69 -0.28 6.51
N ARG A 140 5.86 0.76 6.48
CA ARG A 140 6.22 2.00 5.81
C ARG A 140 7.15 2.84 6.66
N GLU A 141 7.71 3.83 6.01
CA GLU A 141 8.69 4.74 6.55
C GLU A 141 8.10 5.64 7.63
N VAL A 142 8.89 5.89 8.67
CA VAL A 142 8.50 6.74 9.80
C VAL A 142 9.40 7.96 9.92
N VAL A 143 8.89 9.00 10.56
CA VAL A 143 9.67 10.16 10.99
C VAL A 143 10.67 9.74 12.07
N ALA A 144 11.89 10.25 12.00
CA ALA A 144 12.94 10.00 12.99
C ALA A 144 12.49 10.30 14.43
N VAL A 145 13.09 9.65 15.43
CA VAL A 145 12.70 9.78 16.87
C VAL A 145 12.87 11.21 17.40
N ASP A 146 13.71 12.03 16.79
CA ASP A 146 13.89 13.44 17.15
C ASP A 146 12.88 14.38 16.43
N GLY A 147 12.04 13.84 15.55
CA GLY A 147 11.05 14.57 14.76
C GLY A 147 11.63 15.32 13.56
N SER A 148 12.89 15.13 13.22
CA SER A 148 13.50 15.77 12.06
C SER A 148 13.04 15.14 10.74
N ILE A 149 12.91 15.98 9.71
CA ILE A 149 12.69 15.56 8.32
C ILE A 149 13.81 16.17 7.48
N PRO A 150 14.65 15.36 6.83
CA PRO A 150 15.69 15.86 5.97
C PRO A 150 15.12 16.52 4.71
N ALA A 151 15.93 17.34 4.03
CA ALA A 151 15.49 18.04 2.81
C ALA A 151 15.11 17.07 1.67
N SER A 152 15.70 15.87 1.65
CA SER A 152 15.34 14.78 0.74
C SER A 152 13.94 14.21 1.00
N GLY A 153 13.38 14.41 2.20
CA GLY A 153 12.14 13.77 2.63
C GLY A 153 12.30 12.29 2.99
N THR A 154 13.52 11.82 3.18
CA THR A 154 13.80 10.43 3.53
C THR A 154 13.27 10.09 4.92
N GLY A 155 12.43 9.06 5.00
CA GLY A 155 11.99 8.44 6.25
C GLY A 155 12.85 7.23 6.60
N ILE A 156 12.76 6.78 7.86
CA ILE A 156 13.42 5.56 8.30
C ILE A 156 12.86 4.38 7.48
N PRO A 157 13.68 3.68 6.68
CA PRO A 157 13.19 2.62 5.80
C PRO A 157 12.65 1.41 6.56
N GLY A 158 11.56 0.82 6.06
CA GLY A 158 10.88 -0.28 6.74
C GLY A 158 10.86 -1.61 5.99
N MET A 159 11.14 -1.64 4.68
CA MET A 159 10.97 -2.85 3.87
C MET A 159 11.72 -4.06 4.45
N VAL A 160 12.99 -3.90 4.81
CA VAL A 160 13.81 -5.02 5.32
C VAL A 160 13.26 -5.57 6.63
N HIS A 161 12.79 -4.69 7.54
CA HIS A 161 12.16 -5.12 8.78
C HIS A 161 10.84 -5.85 8.51
N GLY A 162 10.01 -5.32 7.60
CA GLY A 162 8.76 -5.97 7.19
C GLY A 162 8.98 -7.38 6.63
N MET A 163 9.96 -7.53 5.74
CA MET A 163 10.30 -8.86 5.20
C MET A 163 10.81 -9.81 6.31
N GLY A 164 11.61 -9.29 7.25
CA GLY A 164 12.08 -10.07 8.41
C GLY A 164 10.93 -10.51 9.32
N THR A 165 9.98 -9.62 9.63
CA THR A 165 8.79 -9.93 10.44
C THR A 165 7.92 -10.99 9.75
N LEU A 166 7.61 -10.80 8.45
CA LEU A 166 6.84 -11.77 7.67
C LEU A 166 7.51 -13.14 7.63
N HIS A 167 8.84 -13.18 7.48
CA HIS A 167 9.60 -14.42 7.50
C HIS A 167 9.57 -15.09 8.87
N GLU A 168 9.78 -14.35 9.97
CA GLU A 168 9.77 -14.90 11.33
C GLU A 168 8.41 -15.49 11.71
N GLU A 169 7.31 -14.83 11.30
CA GLU A 169 5.96 -15.22 11.70
C GLU A 169 5.31 -16.24 10.76
N HIS A 170 5.64 -16.21 9.46
CA HIS A 170 4.91 -16.95 8.43
C HIS A 170 5.82 -17.69 7.43
N GLY A 171 7.12 -17.43 7.42
CA GLY A 171 8.06 -18.09 6.52
C GLY A 171 8.24 -19.56 6.85
N SER A 172 8.60 -20.36 5.86
CA SER A 172 8.86 -21.79 5.98
C SER A 172 10.27 -22.21 5.53
N MET A 173 10.90 -21.40 4.68
CA MET A 173 12.26 -21.61 4.17
C MET A 173 13.30 -20.83 4.98
N ALA A 174 14.59 -21.15 4.79
CA ALA A 174 15.64 -20.38 5.41
C ALA A 174 15.78 -19.00 4.77
N TRP A 175 16.02 -17.97 5.59
CA TRP A 175 16.11 -16.57 5.14
C TRP A 175 17.10 -16.35 3.99
N ASP A 176 18.26 -16.98 4.07
CA ASP A 176 19.32 -16.85 3.07
C ASP A 176 18.93 -17.45 1.71
N GLU A 177 18.09 -18.48 1.69
CA GLU A 177 17.56 -19.05 0.45
C GLU A 177 16.65 -18.06 -0.29
N LEU A 178 15.87 -17.22 0.43
CA LEU A 178 14.94 -16.25 -0.16
C LEU A 178 15.64 -15.07 -0.86
N LEU A 179 16.87 -14.76 -0.47
CA LEU A 179 17.63 -13.66 -1.04
C LEU A 179 18.50 -14.09 -2.23
N ASN A 180 18.75 -15.39 -2.42
CA ASN A 180 19.63 -15.89 -3.46
C ASN A 180 19.24 -15.41 -4.86
N PRO A 181 17.96 -15.49 -5.32
CA PRO A 181 17.58 -15.02 -6.65
C PRO A 181 17.91 -13.54 -6.90
N ALA A 182 17.66 -12.70 -5.89
CA ALA A 182 17.97 -11.27 -5.98
C ALA A 182 19.48 -11.00 -6.00
N ILE A 183 20.26 -11.74 -5.22
CA ILE A 183 21.73 -11.64 -5.21
C ILE A 183 22.28 -12.01 -6.58
N GLU A 184 21.80 -13.11 -7.19
CA GLU A 184 22.22 -13.53 -8.52
C GLU A 184 21.86 -12.50 -9.59
N LEU A 185 20.64 -11.97 -9.60
CA LEU A 185 20.21 -10.90 -10.51
C LEU A 185 21.09 -9.65 -10.38
N ALA A 186 21.46 -9.27 -9.17
CA ALA A 186 22.30 -8.09 -8.93
C ALA A 186 23.77 -8.33 -9.33
N ALA A 187 24.32 -9.53 -9.07
CA ALA A 187 25.72 -9.88 -9.31
C ALA A 187 26.00 -10.22 -10.77
N ASP A 188 25.15 -11.04 -11.39
CA ASP A 188 25.34 -11.53 -12.77
C ASP A 188 24.70 -10.58 -13.79
N GLY A 189 23.74 -9.76 -13.34
CA GLY A 189 23.02 -8.75 -14.13
C GLY A 189 21.80 -9.31 -14.83
N PHE A 190 20.92 -8.39 -15.23
CA PHE A 190 19.70 -8.66 -15.98
C PHE A 190 19.59 -7.73 -17.20
N GLU A 191 18.71 -8.06 -18.13
CA GLU A 191 18.50 -7.26 -19.34
C GLU A 191 17.64 -6.03 -19.04
N VAL A 192 18.14 -4.83 -19.37
CA VAL A 192 17.41 -3.56 -19.24
C VAL A 192 16.21 -3.57 -20.18
N THR A 193 15.00 -3.39 -19.62
CA THR A 193 13.75 -3.29 -20.39
C THR A 193 13.60 -1.93 -21.07
N GLU A 194 12.66 -1.80 -21.99
CA GLU A 194 12.29 -0.49 -22.60
C GLU A 194 11.79 0.49 -21.53
N LEU A 195 11.03 0.03 -20.55
CA LEU A 195 10.51 0.87 -19.47
C LEU A 195 11.65 1.37 -18.59
N LEU A 196 12.55 0.51 -18.12
CA LEU A 196 13.71 0.90 -17.32
C LEU A 196 14.61 1.86 -18.09
N ALA A 197 14.89 1.56 -19.38
CA ALA A 197 15.66 2.45 -20.25
C ALA A 197 15.01 3.83 -20.41
N GLN A 198 13.69 3.91 -20.43
CA GLN A 198 12.94 5.16 -20.42
C GLN A 198 13.09 5.87 -19.08
N ARG A 199 12.99 5.16 -17.94
CA ARG A 199 13.14 5.73 -16.59
C ARG A 199 14.53 6.34 -16.37
N PHE A 200 15.57 5.80 -16.94
CA PHE A 200 16.91 6.44 -16.94
C PHE A 200 16.93 7.81 -17.64
N ARG A 201 15.98 8.12 -18.50
CA ARG A 201 15.97 9.33 -19.35
C ARG A 201 14.82 10.28 -19.06
N SER A 202 13.89 9.89 -18.20
CA SER A 202 12.70 10.66 -17.85
C SER A 202 12.64 10.94 -16.35
N ASP A 203 11.75 11.85 -15.98
CA ASP A 203 11.49 12.24 -14.61
C ASP A 203 12.80 12.61 -13.87
N TRP A 204 13.06 12.05 -12.72
CA TRP A 204 14.27 12.27 -11.93
C TRP A 204 15.46 11.42 -12.37
N GLY A 205 15.27 10.42 -13.24
CA GLY A 205 16.29 9.45 -13.65
C GLY A 205 17.66 10.07 -14.00
N PRO A 206 17.74 11.07 -14.90
CA PRO A 206 19.04 11.66 -15.26
C PRO A 206 19.81 12.26 -14.08
N ALA A 207 19.11 12.83 -13.08
CA ALA A 207 19.73 13.37 -11.88
C ALA A 207 20.09 12.25 -10.89
N SER A 208 19.19 11.31 -10.68
CA SER A 208 19.36 10.23 -9.68
C SER A 208 20.48 9.26 -10.02
N ILE A 209 20.70 8.97 -11.33
CA ILE A 209 21.80 8.09 -11.75
C ILE A 209 23.10 8.84 -12.08
N GLU A 210 23.16 10.18 -11.95
CA GLU A 210 24.36 10.96 -12.22
C GLU A 210 25.53 10.47 -11.34
N GLY A 211 26.64 10.11 -11.98
CA GLY A 211 27.83 9.61 -11.28
C GLY A 211 27.80 8.11 -10.93
N LEU A 212 26.68 7.43 -11.08
CA LEU A 212 26.55 5.99 -10.86
C LEU A 212 26.92 5.22 -12.14
N ALA A 213 28.19 4.83 -12.24
CA ALA A 213 28.78 4.30 -13.47
C ALA A 213 28.10 3.04 -14.02
N HIS A 214 27.53 2.19 -13.14
CA HIS A 214 26.88 0.94 -13.53
C HIS A 214 25.54 1.15 -14.28
N PHE A 215 24.89 2.32 -14.12
CA PHE A 215 23.72 2.70 -14.91
C PHE A 215 24.06 3.29 -16.29
N HIS A 216 25.35 3.34 -16.66
CA HIS A 216 25.80 4.00 -17.88
C HIS A 216 26.64 3.08 -18.76
N ASN A 217 26.47 3.26 -20.08
CA ASN A 217 27.42 2.76 -21.10
C ASN A 217 28.24 3.96 -21.60
N GLY A 218 29.42 4.13 -21.02
CA GLY A 218 30.24 5.33 -21.22
C GLY A 218 29.62 6.58 -20.60
N THR A 219 29.11 7.49 -21.42
CA THR A 219 28.48 8.76 -20.96
C THR A 219 26.96 8.78 -21.15
N GLN A 220 26.39 7.71 -21.62
CA GLN A 220 24.95 7.61 -21.88
C GLN A 220 24.34 6.61 -20.90
N PRO A 221 23.12 6.85 -20.42
CA PRO A 221 22.37 5.83 -19.67
C PRO A 221 22.23 4.54 -20.48
N LEU A 222 22.17 3.42 -19.80
CA LEU A 222 21.89 2.12 -20.41
C LEU A 222 20.63 2.17 -21.29
N SER A 223 20.61 1.35 -22.31
CA SER A 223 19.50 1.21 -23.25
C SER A 223 18.86 -0.16 -23.10
N ALA A 224 17.65 -0.32 -23.58
CA ALA A 224 17.00 -1.64 -23.66
C ALA A 224 17.90 -2.64 -24.37
N GLY A 225 18.01 -3.84 -23.80
CA GLY A 225 18.90 -4.91 -24.24
C GLY A 225 20.35 -4.83 -23.72
N ASP A 226 20.73 -3.73 -23.04
CA ASP A 226 22.00 -3.69 -22.29
C ASP A 226 21.85 -4.52 -21.01
N THR A 227 22.96 -4.97 -20.43
CA THR A 227 22.95 -5.68 -19.12
C THR A 227 23.24 -4.70 -17.99
N LEU A 228 22.40 -4.65 -16.97
CA LEU A 228 22.64 -3.92 -15.73
C LEU A 228 23.18 -4.86 -14.66
N ILE A 229 24.38 -4.55 -14.13
CA ILE A 229 25.02 -5.27 -13.02
C ILE A 229 25.14 -4.30 -11.85
N GLN A 230 24.67 -4.70 -10.65
CA GLN A 230 24.59 -3.88 -9.46
C GLN A 230 25.44 -4.50 -8.33
N THR A 231 26.77 -4.53 -8.51
CA THR A 231 27.70 -5.22 -7.60
C THR A 231 27.57 -4.75 -6.16
N GLU A 232 27.41 -3.44 -5.91
CA GLU A 232 27.28 -2.90 -4.56
C GLU A 232 25.97 -3.37 -3.89
N LEU A 233 24.87 -3.43 -4.64
CA LEU A 233 23.61 -3.99 -4.17
C LEU A 233 23.73 -5.50 -3.88
N ALA A 234 24.43 -6.25 -4.74
CA ALA A 234 24.70 -7.67 -4.52
C ALA A 234 25.47 -7.91 -3.19
N ASP A 235 26.46 -7.05 -2.89
CA ASP A 235 27.22 -7.11 -1.63
C ASP A 235 26.32 -6.81 -0.42
N THR A 236 25.44 -5.82 -0.54
CA THR A 236 24.47 -5.47 0.51
C THR A 236 23.45 -6.58 0.74
N LEU A 237 22.86 -7.14 -0.33
CA LEU A 237 21.93 -8.27 -0.23
C LEU A 237 22.62 -9.52 0.34
N SER A 238 23.90 -9.77 -0.02
CA SER A 238 24.69 -10.85 0.56
C SER A 238 24.93 -10.65 2.06
N THR A 239 25.11 -9.41 2.50
CA THR A 239 25.22 -9.10 3.94
C THR A 239 23.89 -9.36 4.66
N LEU A 240 22.76 -8.94 4.07
CA LEU A 240 21.42 -9.23 4.61
C LEU A 240 21.13 -10.73 4.66
N SER A 241 21.54 -11.47 3.64
CA SER A 241 21.39 -12.93 3.59
C SER A 241 22.16 -13.62 4.73
N GLN A 242 23.39 -13.18 5.00
CA GLN A 242 24.28 -13.82 5.99
C GLN A 242 24.00 -13.39 7.43
N ASP A 243 23.74 -12.11 7.65
CA ASP A 243 23.65 -11.49 8.97
C ASP A 243 22.19 -11.23 9.40
N GLY A 244 21.22 -11.49 8.52
CA GLY A 244 19.81 -11.28 8.76
C GLY A 244 19.35 -9.81 8.64
N PRO A 245 18.03 -9.54 8.82
CA PRO A 245 17.45 -8.19 8.72
C PRO A 245 18.08 -7.18 9.68
N GLU A 246 18.57 -7.61 10.84
CA GLU A 246 19.22 -6.77 11.84
C GLU A 246 20.46 -6.04 11.30
N ALA A 247 21.12 -6.57 10.28
CA ALA A 247 22.26 -5.92 9.64
C ALA A 247 21.92 -4.53 9.08
N PHE A 248 20.65 -4.33 8.69
CA PHE A 248 20.13 -3.08 8.14
C PHE A 248 19.91 -2.00 9.22
N TYR A 249 19.52 -2.39 10.44
CA TYR A 249 19.09 -1.47 11.49
C TYR A 249 20.13 -1.24 12.58
N THR A 250 20.98 -2.21 12.86
CA THR A 250 21.99 -2.15 13.94
C THR A 250 23.37 -2.66 13.53
N GLY A 251 23.52 -3.19 12.28
CA GLY A 251 24.75 -3.78 11.77
C GLY A 251 25.52 -2.88 10.79
N SER A 252 26.27 -3.53 9.90
CA SER A 252 27.19 -2.86 8.98
C SER A 252 26.49 -1.99 7.90
N ILE A 253 25.23 -2.31 7.58
CA ILE A 253 24.42 -1.50 6.65
C ILE A 253 23.96 -0.22 7.39
N ALA A 254 23.53 -0.35 8.66
CA ALA A 254 23.19 0.80 9.50
C ALA A 254 24.34 1.81 9.61
N ASP A 255 25.60 1.33 9.72
CA ASP A 255 26.79 2.21 9.75
C ASP A 255 26.92 3.08 8.49
N GLN A 256 26.48 2.58 7.34
CA GLN A 256 26.44 3.35 6.08
C GLN A 256 25.24 4.30 6.06
N LEU A 257 24.05 3.82 6.46
CA LEU A 257 22.82 4.62 6.50
C LEU A 257 22.96 5.84 7.42
N THR A 258 23.63 5.72 8.55
CA THR A 258 23.88 6.84 9.48
C THR A 258 24.79 7.95 8.93
N GLN A 259 25.35 7.80 7.74
CA GLN A 259 26.05 8.88 7.04
C GLN A 259 25.09 9.76 6.23
N VAL A 260 23.85 9.33 6.03
CA VAL A 260 22.80 10.04 5.31
C VAL A 260 22.08 11.00 6.28
N ASP A 261 21.79 12.21 5.84
CA ASP A 261 21.03 13.18 6.63
C ASP A 261 19.62 12.65 6.96
N GLY A 262 19.21 12.76 8.23
CA GLY A 262 17.92 12.28 8.72
C GLY A 262 17.88 10.80 9.12
N LEU A 263 18.96 10.03 8.89
CA LEU A 263 19.04 8.64 9.34
C LEU A 263 20.06 8.51 10.48
N ASP A 264 19.59 8.39 11.69
CA ASP A 264 20.42 8.22 12.88
C ASP A 264 20.28 6.80 13.48
N ALA A 265 21.29 6.39 14.26
CA ALA A 265 21.35 5.05 14.80
C ALA A 265 20.21 4.71 15.80
N GLU A 266 19.68 5.71 16.53
CA GLU A 266 18.58 5.52 17.47
C GLU A 266 17.28 5.28 16.72
N SER A 267 17.00 6.07 15.68
CA SER A 267 15.84 5.94 14.82
C SER A 267 15.83 4.61 14.06
N LEU A 268 16.98 4.23 13.48
CA LEU A 268 17.11 2.91 12.82
C LEU A 268 16.86 1.76 13.80
N ALA A 269 17.54 1.76 14.96
CA ALA A 269 17.42 0.68 15.94
C ALA A 269 16.05 0.58 16.62
N SER A 270 15.24 1.64 16.59
CA SER A 270 13.89 1.68 17.16
C SER A 270 12.79 1.34 16.16
N TYR A 271 13.14 1.16 14.88
CA TYR A 271 12.14 0.85 13.87
C TYR A 271 11.46 -0.50 14.15
N ALA A 272 10.14 -0.56 13.95
CA ALA A 272 9.35 -1.79 14.04
C ALA A 272 8.28 -1.80 12.94
N THR A 273 7.96 -2.99 12.47
CA THR A 273 6.77 -3.25 11.63
C THR A 273 5.54 -3.28 12.52
N ASP A 274 4.45 -2.67 12.08
CA ASP A 274 3.20 -2.68 12.83
C ASP A 274 2.26 -3.78 12.32
N ASP A 275 1.61 -4.46 13.27
CA ASP A 275 0.37 -5.19 12.96
C ASP A 275 -0.68 -4.17 12.54
N ALA A 276 -1.20 -4.30 11.34
CA ALA A 276 -2.16 -3.38 10.76
C ALA A 276 -3.42 -4.13 10.27
N PRO A 277 -4.33 -4.47 11.19
CA PRO A 277 -5.56 -5.18 10.81
C PRO A 277 -6.24 -4.48 9.64
N PRO A 278 -6.52 -5.20 8.53
CA PRO A 278 -7.05 -4.57 7.33
C PRO A 278 -8.46 -4.04 7.54
N VAL A 279 -8.85 -3.11 6.68
CA VAL A 279 -10.25 -2.66 6.58
C VAL A 279 -10.96 -3.49 5.52
N GLN A 280 -12.26 -3.72 5.74
CA GLN A 280 -13.08 -4.52 4.85
C GLN A 280 -14.46 -3.90 4.67
N GLY A 281 -15.13 -4.23 3.55
CA GLY A 281 -16.47 -3.77 3.26
C GLY A 281 -17.09 -4.46 2.05
N GLU A 282 -18.42 -4.60 2.08
CA GLU A 282 -19.20 -5.23 1.03
C GLU A 282 -19.09 -4.48 -0.31
N PHE A 283 -18.93 -5.23 -1.40
CA PHE A 283 -18.97 -4.71 -2.76
C PHE A 283 -19.49 -5.77 -3.75
N GLY A 284 -20.66 -5.54 -4.33
CA GLY A 284 -21.38 -6.56 -5.10
C GLY A 284 -21.74 -7.75 -4.22
N ASP A 285 -21.41 -8.96 -4.68
CA ASP A 285 -21.59 -10.22 -3.95
C ASP A 285 -20.35 -10.63 -3.14
N TYR A 286 -19.38 -9.70 -2.94
CA TYR A 286 -18.08 -9.97 -2.35
C TYR A 286 -17.78 -9.06 -1.16
N GLU A 287 -16.74 -9.41 -0.41
CA GLU A 287 -16.12 -8.54 0.57
C GLU A 287 -14.75 -8.09 0.06
N PHE A 288 -14.56 -6.77 -0.07
CA PHE A 288 -13.30 -6.17 -0.47
C PHE A 288 -12.48 -5.83 0.78
N VAL A 289 -11.25 -6.31 0.83
CA VAL A 289 -10.32 -6.13 1.95
C VAL A 289 -9.10 -5.35 1.47
N SER A 290 -8.67 -4.33 2.22
CA SER A 290 -7.47 -3.57 1.87
C SER A 290 -6.77 -3.01 3.10
N ALA A 291 -5.57 -2.44 2.90
CA ALA A 291 -4.74 -1.94 3.97
C ALA A 291 -5.41 -0.81 4.77
N ALA A 292 -5.22 -0.84 6.09
CA ALA A 292 -5.75 0.15 7.02
C ALA A 292 -5.13 1.56 6.84
N PRO A 293 -5.77 2.63 7.35
CA PRO A 293 -5.12 3.94 7.43
C PRO A 293 -3.76 3.89 8.12
N PRO A 294 -2.86 4.79 7.73
CA PRO A 294 -2.99 5.94 6.84
C PRO A 294 -2.92 5.58 5.36
N LEU A 295 -3.05 4.30 5.00
CA LEU A 295 -3.23 3.83 3.63
C LEU A 295 -4.70 3.92 3.19
N PRO A 296 -5.00 3.95 1.87
CA PRO A 296 -6.29 4.38 1.37
C PRO A 296 -7.37 3.29 1.33
N GLY A 297 -7.18 2.12 1.96
CA GLY A 297 -8.11 0.98 1.83
C GLY A 297 -9.57 1.35 2.11
N ALA A 298 -9.84 2.08 3.21
CA ALA A 298 -11.20 2.53 3.51
C ALA A 298 -11.76 3.52 2.46
N ALA A 299 -10.91 4.35 1.84
CA ALA A 299 -11.33 5.23 0.75
C ALA A 299 -11.59 4.47 -0.55
N VAL A 300 -10.85 3.40 -0.82
CA VAL A 300 -11.12 2.50 -1.96
C VAL A 300 -12.48 1.82 -1.78
N ILE A 301 -12.76 1.27 -0.60
CA ILE A 301 -14.06 0.66 -0.28
C ILE A 301 -15.18 1.68 -0.42
N GLN A 302 -15.01 2.88 0.13
CA GLN A 302 -15.96 3.98 -0.02
C GLN A 302 -16.22 4.31 -1.49
N GLN A 303 -15.17 4.44 -2.30
CA GLN A 303 -15.28 4.69 -3.74
C GLN A 303 -16.04 3.58 -4.45
N LEU A 304 -15.75 2.31 -4.17
CA LEU A 304 -16.41 1.16 -4.76
C LEU A 304 -17.91 1.15 -4.44
N GLN A 305 -18.28 1.30 -3.17
CA GLN A 305 -19.67 1.30 -2.72
C GLN A 305 -20.47 2.49 -3.29
N ILE A 306 -19.88 3.69 -3.36
CA ILE A 306 -20.53 4.85 -3.99
C ILE A 306 -20.67 4.63 -5.51
N ALA A 307 -19.64 4.06 -6.18
CA ALA A 307 -19.70 3.76 -7.61
C ALA A 307 -20.82 2.74 -7.93
N GLU A 308 -20.97 1.70 -7.11
CA GLU A 308 -22.07 0.74 -7.19
C GLU A 308 -23.43 1.42 -7.01
N ALA A 309 -23.62 2.21 -5.95
CA ALA A 309 -24.84 2.94 -5.67
C ALA A 309 -25.20 3.96 -6.79
N LEU A 310 -24.22 4.50 -7.48
CA LEU A 310 -24.40 5.32 -8.68
C LEU A 310 -24.71 4.50 -9.95
N GLY A 311 -24.68 3.16 -9.84
CA GLY A 311 -24.97 2.23 -10.94
C GLY A 311 -23.79 2.10 -11.93
N ALA A 312 -22.54 2.18 -11.48
CA ALA A 312 -21.38 2.02 -12.35
C ALA A 312 -21.36 0.65 -13.05
N GLY A 313 -21.87 -0.40 -12.39
CA GLY A 313 -22.04 -1.73 -12.98
C GLY A 313 -22.97 -1.81 -14.20
N ASP A 314 -23.85 -0.82 -14.40
CA ASP A 314 -24.75 -0.75 -15.55
C ASP A 314 -24.13 -0.08 -16.79
N ALA A 315 -22.90 0.41 -16.69
CA ALA A 315 -22.24 1.18 -17.72
C ALA A 315 -20.93 0.52 -18.17
N ALA A 316 -20.73 0.34 -19.46
CA ALA A 316 -19.49 -0.24 -19.98
C ALA A 316 -18.28 0.69 -19.70
N PRO A 317 -17.11 0.13 -19.34
CA PRO A 317 -15.88 0.87 -19.14
C PRO A 317 -15.56 1.81 -20.32
N GLY A 318 -15.04 3.00 -20.04
CA GLY A 318 -14.69 4.01 -21.05
C GLY A 318 -15.87 4.81 -21.61
N THR A 319 -17.12 4.50 -21.27
CA THR A 319 -18.28 5.32 -21.65
C THR A 319 -18.41 6.55 -20.75
N ALA A 320 -19.07 7.60 -21.25
CA ALA A 320 -19.32 8.82 -20.48
C ALA A 320 -20.05 8.53 -19.14
N SER A 321 -21.02 7.63 -19.16
CA SER A 321 -21.75 7.24 -17.95
C SER A 321 -20.88 6.55 -16.92
N TYR A 322 -20.00 5.64 -17.35
CA TYR A 322 -19.04 4.95 -16.48
C TYR A 322 -18.07 5.95 -15.86
N ILE A 323 -17.40 6.76 -16.70
CA ILE A 323 -16.46 7.80 -16.26
C ILE A 323 -17.10 8.76 -15.27
N ASP A 324 -18.33 9.24 -15.54
CA ASP A 324 -19.02 10.16 -14.65
C ASP A 324 -19.29 9.56 -13.26
N ARG A 325 -19.75 8.31 -13.21
CA ARG A 325 -20.13 7.63 -11.97
C ARG A 325 -18.92 7.33 -11.10
N THR A 326 -17.87 6.73 -11.68
CA THR A 326 -16.66 6.36 -10.94
C THR A 326 -15.83 7.58 -10.54
N SER A 327 -15.76 8.63 -11.39
CA SER A 327 -15.07 9.88 -11.03
C SER A 327 -15.74 10.59 -9.86
N ARG A 328 -17.08 10.65 -9.83
CA ARG A 328 -17.81 11.25 -8.70
C ARG A 328 -17.69 10.44 -7.41
N ALA A 329 -17.64 9.13 -7.52
CA ALA A 329 -17.35 8.27 -6.38
C ALA A 329 -15.97 8.59 -5.80
N TRP A 330 -14.97 8.73 -6.67
CA TRP A 330 -13.62 9.12 -6.26
C TRP A 330 -13.56 10.51 -5.62
N GLU A 331 -14.17 11.52 -6.22
CA GLU A 331 -14.20 12.89 -5.64
C GLU A 331 -14.72 12.88 -4.18
N THR A 332 -15.69 12.02 -3.87
CA THR A 332 -16.23 11.89 -2.52
C THR A 332 -15.24 11.18 -1.59
N ALA A 333 -14.62 10.09 -2.05
CA ALA A 333 -13.64 9.33 -1.27
C ALA A 333 -12.34 10.13 -1.05
N ASP A 334 -11.84 10.86 -2.04
CA ASP A 334 -10.67 11.72 -1.94
C ASP A 334 -10.89 12.89 -0.95
N GLN A 335 -12.11 13.40 -0.90
CA GLN A 335 -12.48 14.37 0.14
C GLN A 335 -12.41 13.75 1.54
N SER A 336 -12.85 12.49 1.70
CA SER A 336 -12.73 11.79 2.98
C SER A 336 -11.27 11.55 3.37
N VAL A 337 -10.39 11.24 2.41
CA VAL A 337 -8.94 11.17 2.68
C VAL A 337 -8.43 12.51 3.22
N SER A 338 -8.77 13.60 2.55
CA SER A 338 -8.33 14.94 2.97
C SER A 338 -8.87 15.37 4.33
N GLU A 339 -10.05 14.87 4.74
CA GLU A 339 -10.71 15.28 5.99
C GLU A 339 -10.27 14.41 7.18
N TYR A 340 -10.11 13.09 7.00
CA TYR A 340 -10.01 12.14 8.11
C TYR A 340 -8.68 11.38 8.17
N PHE A 341 -7.99 11.14 7.02
CA PHE A 341 -6.88 10.19 7.00
C PHE A 341 -5.63 10.74 7.68
N GLY A 342 -5.00 9.87 8.40
CA GLY A 342 -3.75 10.05 9.11
C GLY A 342 -3.38 8.74 9.80
N ASP A 343 -2.23 8.73 10.42
CA ASP A 343 -1.73 7.60 11.20
C ASP A 343 -2.63 7.34 12.41
N PRO A 344 -3.22 6.14 12.57
CA PRO A 344 -4.16 5.82 13.63
C PRO A 344 -3.58 5.93 15.04
N ASP A 345 -2.28 5.84 15.21
CA ASP A 345 -1.63 6.05 16.50
C ASP A 345 -1.69 7.51 16.98
N PHE A 346 -1.97 8.44 16.06
CA PHE A 346 -1.98 9.87 16.32
C PHE A 346 -3.35 10.51 16.11
N VAL A 347 -4.21 9.94 15.27
CA VAL A 347 -5.54 10.48 14.95
C VAL A 347 -6.59 9.39 14.83
N ASP A 348 -7.82 9.72 15.16
CA ASP A 348 -8.96 8.82 14.99
C ASP A 348 -9.48 8.89 13.54
N VAL A 349 -9.41 7.79 12.81
CA VAL A 349 -9.93 7.66 11.44
C VAL A 349 -11.22 6.84 11.49
N PRO A 350 -12.38 7.38 11.04
CA PRO A 350 -13.68 6.72 11.18
C PRO A 350 -13.88 5.60 10.15
N THR A 351 -13.03 4.57 10.19
CA THR A 351 -13.02 3.47 9.20
C THR A 351 -14.35 2.76 9.07
N GLU A 352 -15.01 2.45 10.19
CA GLU A 352 -16.34 1.82 10.19
C GLU A 352 -17.38 2.64 9.40
N GLN A 353 -17.36 3.97 9.53
CA GLN A 353 -18.26 4.85 8.78
C GLN A 353 -17.89 4.92 7.29
N LEU A 354 -16.57 4.91 6.99
CA LEU A 354 -16.08 5.01 5.61
C LEU A 354 -16.33 3.73 4.81
N THR A 355 -16.47 2.58 5.48
CA THR A 355 -16.73 1.28 4.84
C THR A 355 -18.20 0.82 4.98
N ASP A 356 -19.07 1.63 5.60
CA ASP A 356 -20.50 1.32 5.77
C ASP A 356 -21.28 1.52 4.45
N PRO A 357 -21.90 0.47 3.88
CA PRO A 357 -22.58 0.55 2.59
C PRO A 357 -23.84 1.43 2.62
N GLU A 358 -24.54 1.53 3.77
CA GLU A 358 -25.73 2.39 3.89
C GLU A 358 -25.31 3.86 3.91
N ALA A 359 -24.25 4.20 4.67
CA ALA A 359 -23.69 5.55 4.70
C ALA A 359 -23.20 5.98 3.30
N ASN A 360 -22.48 5.11 2.59
CA ASN A 360 -21.94 5.40 1.27
C ASN A 360 -23.03 5.48 0.19
N THR A 361 -24.06 4.65 0.27
CA THR A 361 -25.25 4.79 -0.59
C THR A 361 -25.94 6.15 -0.40
N ALA A 362 -26.04 6.64 0.84
CA ALA A 362 -26.60 7.95 1.12
C ALA A 362 -25.73 9.11 0.55
N LEU A 363 -24.42 8.92 0.43
CA LEU A 363 -23.52 9.88 -0.20
C LEU A 363 -23.63 9.90 -1.74
N ALA A 364 -24.12 8.84 -2.37
CA ALA A 364 -24.27 8.76 -3.82
C ALA A 364 -25.29 9.78 -4.36
N GLU A 365 -26.39 10.08 -3.65
CA GLU A 365 -27.38 11.08 -4.09
C GLU A 365 -26.82 12.52 -4.15
N PRO A 366 -26.13 13.05 -3.11
CA PRO A 366 -25.45 14.33 -3.17
C PRO A 366 -24.33 14.37 -4.22
N ALA A 367 -23.54 13.30 -4.33
CA ALA A 367 -22.49 13.19 -5.34
C ALA A 367 -23.05 13.30 -6.77
N ALA A 368 -24.25 12.79 -7.01
CA ALA A 368 -24.94 12.95 -8.29
C ALA A 368 -25.28 14.42 -8.61
N ALA A 369 -25.51 15.24 -7.61
CA ALA A 369 -25.94 16.63 -7.75
C ALA A 369 -24.79 17.65 -7.79
N GLN A 370 -23.59 17.30 -7.30
CA GLN A 370 -22.48 18.23 -7.22
C GLN A 370 -21.76 18.37 -8.56
N SER A 371 -21.69 19.61 -9.05
CA SER A 371 -20.57 19.99 -9.92
C SER A 371 -19.44 20.41 -8.98
N PRO A 372 -18.25 19.86 -9.08
CA PRO A 372 -17.15 20.21 -8.20
C PRO A 372 -16.89 21.71 -8.23
N ALA A 373 -16.60 22.27 -7.06
CA ALA A 373 -16.07 23.61 -6.98
C ALA A 373 -14.65 23.59 -7.55
N VAL A 374 -14.54 23.86 -8.83
CA VAL A 374 -13.24 23.99 -9.49
C VAL A 374 -12.55 25.21 -8.92
N SER A 375 -11.43 25.02 -8.22
CA SER A 375 -10.56 26.11 -7.84
C SER A 375 -10.05 26.81 -9.11
N GLU A 376 -10.18 28.15 -9.20
CA GLU A 376 -9.55 28.93 -10.26
C GLU A 376 -8.02 28.97 -10.00
N GLY A 377 -7.30 27.97 -10.53
CA GLY A 377 -5.84 27.86 -10.51
C GLY A 377 -5.36 27.15 -11.78
N GLU A 378 -4.08 27.23 -12.08
CA GLU A 378 -3.48 26.36 -13.10
C GLU A 378 -3.61 24.93 -12.58
N ARG A 379 -4.23 24.06 -13.37
CA ARG A 379 -4.39 22.64 -13.05
C ARG A 379 -3.15 21.91 -13.53
N GLU A 380 -2.57 21.14 -12.66
CA GLU A 380 -1.41 20.32 -12.97
C GLU A 380 -1.85 19.02 -13.65
N GLU A 381 -1.07 18.56 -14.63
CA GLU A 381 -1.26 17.24 -15.24
C GLU A 381 -1.03 16.15 -14.21
N ILE A 382 -1.81 15.06 -14.29
CA ILE A 382 -1.64 13.88 -13.47
C ILE A 382 -0.35 13.20 -13.88
N GLN A 383 0.56 13.06 -12.94
CA GLN A 383 1.86 12.45 -13.15
C GLN A 383 1.80 10.94 -12.89
N ALA A 384 2.71 10.19 -13.51
CA ALA A 384 2.92 8.79 -13.19
C ALA A 384 3.34 8.64 -11.72
N GLY A 385 2.69 7.74 -11.02
CA GLY A 385 3.09 7.35 -9.68
C GLY A 385 4.11 6.21 -9.69
N ASN A 386 4.95 6.21 -8.69
CA ASN A 386 5.90 5.14 -8.40
C ASN A 386 5.24 4.10 -7.49
N THR A 387 5.76 2.92 -7.38
CA THR A 387 5.35 1.81 -6.51
C THR A 387 5.50 0.50 -7.27
N THR A 388 5.55 -0.61 -6.57
CA THR A 388 5.41 -1.96 -7.15
C THR A 388 4.39 -2.77 -6.37
N HIS A 389 3.85 -3.80 -6.99
CA HIS A 389 2.94 -4.74 -6.34
C HIS A 389 3.33 -6.18 -6.66
N VAL A 390 3.08 -7.07 -5.71
CA VAL A 390 3.30 -8.51 -5.80
C VAL A 390 2.06 -9.22 -5.28
N THR A 391 1.57 -10.18 -6.04
CA THR A 391 0.53 -11.12 -5.61
C THR A 391 1.04 -12.54 -5.75
N VAL A 392 0.92 -13.34 -4.70
CA VAL A 392 1.32 -14.76 -4.68
C VAL A 392 0.16 -15.59 -4.15
N VAL A 393 -0.04 -16.75 -4.77
CA VAL A 393 -0.95 -17.81 -4.32
C VAL A 393 -0.18 -19.11 -4.27
N ASP A 394 -0.10 -19.78 -3.13
CA ASP A 394 0.49 -21.11 -3.03
C ASP A 394 -0.54 -22.24 -3.19
N ALA A 395 -0.06 -23.47 -3.26
CA ALA A 395 -0.90 -24.64 -3.45
C ALA A 395 -1.79 -24.99 -2.24
N GLU A 396 -1.49 -24.47 -1.08
CA GLU A 396 -2.29 -24.58 0.13
C GLU A 396 -3.37 -23.49 0.22
N GLY A 397 -3.43 -22.58 -0.77
CA GLY A 397 -4.40 -21.49 -0.86
C GLY A 397 -4.09 -20.30 0.03
N LEU A 398 -2.84 -20.16 0.52
CA LEU A 398 -2.38 -18.93 1.15
C LEU A 398 -2.15 -17.88 0.06
N VAL A 399 -2.71 -16.70 0.27
CA VAL A 399 -2.59 -15.55 -0.64
C VAL A 399 -1.81 -14.44 0.04
N VAL A 400 -0.85 -13.86 -0.67
CA VAL A 400 -0.14 -12.64 -0.27
C VAL A 400 -0.40 -11.55 -1.30
N SER A 401 -0.80 -10.37 -0.84
CA SER A 401 -0.95 -9.15 -1.63
C SER A 401 -0.07 -8.07 -0.99
N MET A 402 0.99 -7.64 -1.68
CA MET A 402 2.05 -6.81 -1.13
C MET A 402 2.37 -5.63 -2.02
N THR A 403 2.42 -4.42 -1.44
CA THR A 403 2.76 -3.19 -2.16
C THR A 403 3.95 -2.51 -1.52
N ASN A 404 5.05 -2.38 -2.27
CA ASN A 404 6.30 -1.75 -1.84
C ASN A 404 6.60 -0.49 -2.65
N THR A 405 7.28 0.49 -2.06
CA THR A 405 7.52 1.78 -2.73
C THR A 405 8.75 2.52 -2.19
N LEU A 406 9.38 3.33 -3.05
CA LEU A 406 10.27 4.43 -2.67
C LEU A 406 9.54 5.78 -2.62
N THR A 407 8.22 5.79 -2.84
CA THR A 407 7.31 6.93 -2.91
C THR A 407 7.38 7.65 -4.26
N SER A 408 8.42 8.43 -4.55
CA SER A 408 8.66 9.00 -5.87
C SER A 408 9.64 8.14 -6.67
N PHE A 409 9.65 8.29 -8.02
CA PHE A 409 10.65 7.61 -8.85
C PHE A 409 12.05 7.92 -8.32
N TRP A 410 12.86 6.88 -8.13
CA TRP A 410 14.24 6.96 -7.62
C TRP A 410 14.35 7.52 -6.19
N GLY A 411 13.25 7.63 -5.43
CA GLY A 411 13.22 8.31 -4.13
C GLY A 411 13.25 9.84 -4.23
N GLY A 412 12.80 10.40 -5.36
CA GLY A 412 12.66 11.84 -5.57
C GLY A 412 13.90 12.53 -6.17
N ILE A 413 13.80 13.86 -6.35
CA ILE A 413 14.85 14.66 -7.00
C ILE A 413 16.13 14.77 -6.17
N ASP A 414 16.00 14.75 -4.86
CA ASP A 414 17.11 14.85 -3.90
C ASP A 414 17.40 13.48 -3.26
N SER A 415 17.10 12.40 -4.02
CA SER A 415 17.28 11.02 -3.54
C SER A 415 18.72 10.71 -3.17
N GLU A 416 18.89 9.98 -2.08
CA GLU A 416 20.17 9.46 -1.62
C GLU A 416 20.38 8.03 -2.13
N TYR A 417 21.61 7.75 -2.57
CA TYR A 417 22.02 6.41 -3.00
C TYR A 417 23.13 5.91 -2.09
N VAL A 418 22.91 4.81 -1.40
CA VAL A 418 23.83 4.25 -0.40
C VAL A 418 23.78 2.73 -0.44
N GLY A 419 24.93 2.06 -0.30
CA GLY A 419 24.98 0.61 -0.25
C GLY A 419 24.42 -0.10 -1.50
N GLY A 420 24.38 0.59 -2.64
CA GLY A 420 23.86 0.04 -3.89
C GLY A 420 22.36 0.24 -4.13
N PHE A 421 21.64 0.96 -3.27
CA PHE A 421 20.20 1.19 -3.39
C PHE A 421 19.79 2.64 -3.16
N PHE A 422 18.64 3.03 -3.69
CA PHE A 422 18.02 4.33 -3.47
C PHE A 422 17.20 4.34 -2.18
N LEU A 423 17.20 5.46 -1.48
CA LEU A 423 16.34 5.72 -0.34
C LEU A 423 15.01 6.35 -0.79
N ASN A 424 14.01 6.24 0.07
CA ASN A 424 12.68 6.81 -0.12
C ASN A 424 12.65 8.32 0.09
N ASP A 425 11.56 8.96 -0.37
CA ASP A 425 11.21 10.34 -0.05
C ASP A 425 9.82 10.46 0.60
N GLN A 426 9.42 9.44 1.38
CA GLN A 426 8.05 9.28 1.92
C GLN A 426 7.59 10.47 2.76
N LEU A 427 8.48 11.10 3.51
CA LEU A 427 8.11 12.20 4.40
C LEU A 427 7.72 13.49 3.65
N THR A 428 8.00 13.57 2.33
CA THR A 428 7.46 14.65 1.48
C THR A 428 5.93 14.62 1.40
N ARG A 429 5.30 13.47 1.75
CA ARG A 429 3.84 13.33 1.77
C ARG A 429 3.17 14.17 2.85
N PHE A 430 3.86 14.55 3.91
CA PHE A 430 3.33 15.48 4.90
C PHE A 430 3.06 16.86 4.30
N ASP A 431 3.92 17.33 3.39
CA ASP A 431 3.74 18.59 2.66
C ASP A 431 2.75 18.44 1.48
N ALA A 432 2.83 17.32 0.75
CA ALA A 432 1.98 17.07 -0.42
C ALA A 432 0.50 16.84 -0.04
N ILE A 433 0.26 16.28 1.15
CA ILE A 433 -1.07 16.04 1.73
C ILE A 433 -1.14 16.81 3.05
N ASP A 434 -0.96 18.14 2.98
CA ASP A 434 -0.97 19.03 4.15
C ASP A 434 -2.39 19.16 4.70
N THR A 435 -2.78 18.20 5.54
CA THR A 435 -4.07 18.18 6.23
C THR A 435 -3.83 18.23 7.74
N ARG A 436 -4.89 18.54 8.49
CA ARG A 436 -4.81 18.55 9.95
C ARG A 436 -4.46 17.17 10.54
N SER A 437 -4.90 16.11 9.87
CA SER A 437 -4.73 14.72 10.32
C SER A 437 -3.39 14.12 9.87
N ASN A 438 -2.68 14.74 8.93
CA ASN A 438 -1.42 14.27 8.37
C ASN A 438 -0.30 15.28 8.65
N GLN A 439 0.05 15.48 9.91
CA GLN A 439 1.14 16.37 10.35
C GLN A 439 2.30 15.55 10.89
N PRO A 440 3.56 15.92 10.65
CA PRO A 440 4.71 15.11 11.08
C PRO A 440 4.89 15.15 12.59
N GLU A 441 5.14 13.99 13.17
CA GLU A 441 5.52 13.77 14.57
C GLU A 441 6.52 12.61 14.66
N PRO A 442 7.39 12.51 15.69
CA PRO A 442 8.32 11.39 15.85
C PRO A 442 7.63 10.03 15.74
N GLY A 443 8.18 9.12 14.92
CA GLY A 443 7.65 7.77 14.72
C GLY A 443 6.40 7.69 13.82
N ARG A 444 5.86 8.83 13.37
CA ARG A 444 4.61 8.88 12.60
C ARG A 444 4.81 8.49 11.14
N LYS A 445 3.84 7.75 10.60
CA LYS A 445 3.69 7.44 9.18
C LYS A 445 2.83 8.50 8.49
N SER A 446 3.20 8.90 7.28
CA SER A 446 2.39 9.84 6.48
C SER A 446 1.26 9.11 5.74
N VAL A 447 0.23 9.82 5.31
CA VAL A 447 -0.77 9.32 4.35
C VAL A 447 -0.06 8.93 3.05
N SER A 448 -0.43 7.80 2.47
CA SER A 448 0.10 7.29 1.20
C SER A 448 -0.98 6.57 0.41
N TRP A 449 -0.62 6.06 -0.77
CA TRP A 449 -1.59 5.53 -1.74
C TRP A 449 -1.46 4.03 -2.00
N SER A 450 -0.49 3.34 -1.38
CA SER A 450 -0.35 1.90 -1.49
C SER A 450 -1.63 1.20 -1.00
N ALA A 451 -2.19 0.34 -1.82
CA ALA A 451 -3.45 -0.33 -1.53
C ALA A 451 -3.37 -1.81 -1.95
N PRO A 452 -2.57 -2.63 -1.26
CA PRO A 452 -2.71 -4.06 -1.43
C PRO A 452 -4.13 -4.46 -1.06
N ALA A 453 -4.73 -5.38 -1.83
CA ALA A 453 -6.12 -5.75 -1.63
C ALA A 453 -6.37 -7.24 -1.88
N MET A 454 -7.44 -7.73 -1.28
CA MET A 454 -7.99 -9.07 -1.49
C MET A 454 -9.50 -8.98 -1.61
N VAL A 455 -10.09 -9.98 -2.23
CA VAL A 455 -11.54 -10.13 -2.33
C VAL A 455 -11.94 -11.49 -1.78
N LEU A 456 -12.93 -11.49 -0.90
CA LEU A 456 -13.46 -12.70 -0.31
C LEU A 456 -14.85 -13.02 -0.90
N ASP A 457 -15.16 -14.32 -1.01
CA ASP A 457 -16.48 -14.81 -1.37
C ASP A 457 -17.43 -14.88 -0.14
N ASP A 458 -18.64 -15.39 -0.34
CA ASP A 458 -19.66 -15.60 0.69
C ASP A 458 -19.32 -16.70 1.72
N GLN A 459 -18.17 -17.36 1.56
CA GLN A 459 -17.62 -18.36 2.47
C GLN A 459 -16.33 -17.87 3.17
N ASP A 460 -16.06 -16.58 3.12
CA ASP A 460 -14.86 -15.93 3.66
C ASP A 460 -13.53 -16.45 3.04
N ARG A 461 -13.57 -17.00 1.81
CA ARG A 461 -12.38 -17.49 1.10
C ARG A 461 -11.87 -16.41 0.16
N VAL A 462 -10.54 -16.26 0.08
CA VAL A 462 -9.92 -15.33 -0.88
C VAL A 462 -10.13 -15.84 -2.30
N VAL A 463 -10.84 -15.11 -3.13
CA VAL A 463 -11.04 -15.42 -4.56
C VAL A 463 -10.20 -14.56 -5.48
N LEU A 464 -9.61 -13.45 -4.98
CA LEU A 464 -8.74 -12.58 -5.76
C LEU A 464 -7.74 -11.87 -4.84
N GLY A 465 -6.45 -11.98 -5.16
CA GLY A 465 -5.43 -11.07 -4.67
C GLY A 465 -5.13 -10.03 -5.75
N ILE A 466 -5.03 -8.74 -5.40
CA ILE A 466 -4.89 -7.67 -6.40
C ILE A 466 -4.17 -6.44 -5.82
N GLY A 467 -3.41 -5.77 -6.67
CA GLY A 467 -2.90 -4.43 -6.42
C GLY A 467 -2.20 -3.86 -7.64
N THR A 468 -1.67 -2.65 -7.50
CA THR A 468 -1.08 -1.91 -8.62
C THR A 468 -0.14 -0.83 -8.13
N PRO A 469 0.95 -0.52 -8.85
CA PRO A 469 1.60 0.77 -8.76
C PRO A 469 0.72 1.89 -9.32
N GLY A 470 1.05 3.16 -9.00
CA GLY A 470 0.36 4.30 -9.61
C GLY A 470 0.27 5.54 -8.73
N GLY A 471 0.77 5.52 -7.49
CA GLY A 471 0.64 6.65 -6.57
C GLY A 471 -0.83 7.03 -6.36
N HIS A 472 -1.18 8.32 -6.45
CA HIS A 472 -2.54 8.84 -6.21
C HIS A 472 -3.63 8.25 -7.15
N VAL A 473 -3.25 7.63 -8.27
CA VAL A 473 -4.24 7.01 -9.16
C VAL A 473 -4.58 5.55 -8.80
N ILE A 474 -3.88 4.95 -7.82
CA ILE A 474 -4.09 3.55 -7.40
C ILE A 474 -5.57 3.26 -7.08
N PRO A 475 -6.30 4.05 -6.29
CA PRO A 475 -7.71 3.81 -6.02
C PRO A 475 -8.58 3.76 -7.29
N ASN A 476 -8.31 4.66 -8.25
CA ASN A 476 -9.03 4.69 -9.53
C ASN A 476 -8.68 3.49 -10.43
N ILE A 477 -7.43 3.01 -10.39
CA ILE A 477 -7.03 1.80 -11.13
C ILE A 477 -7.76 0.59 -10.56
N LEU A 478 -7.73 0.39 -9.23
CA LEU A 478 -8.44 -0.70 -8.57
C LEU A 478 -9.94 -0.66 -8.89
N THR A 479 -10.58 0.50 -8.77
CA THR A 479 -12.00 0.67 -9.13
C THR A 479 -12.26 0.32 -10.59
N SER A 480 -11.35 0.67 -11.51
CA SER A 480 -11.51 0.37 -12.94
C SER A 480 -11.46 -1.12 -13.27
N VAL A 481 -10.84 -1.93 -12.41
CA VAL A 481 -10.80 -3.40 -12.53
C VAL A 481 -11.93 -4.03 -11.72
N MET A 482 -12.16 -3.57 -10.50
CA MET A 482 -13.14 -4.17 -9.60
C MET A 482 -14.58 -4.02 -10.08
N VAL A 483 -14.95 -2.86 -10.65
CA VAL A 483 -16.31 -2.65 -11.15
C VAL A 483 -16.68 -3.62 -12.28
N PRO A 484 -15.90 -3.78 -13.38
CA PRO A 484 -16.24 -4.78 -14.40
C PRO A 484 -16.09 -6.22 -13.88
N TRP A 485 -15.11 -6.54 -13.03
CA TRP A 485 -14.92 -7.89 -12.52
C TRP A 485 -16.07 -8.31 -11.59
N ALA A 486 -16.38 -7.53 -10.55
CA ALA A 486 -17.35 -7.90 -9.52
C ALA A 486 -18.82 -7.61 -9.89
N LEU A 487 -19.10 -6.55 -10.68
CA LEU A 487 -20.47 -6.12 -10.97
C LEU A 487 -20.94 -6.47 -12.39
N GLN A 488 -20.02 -6.90 -13.29
CA GLN A 488 -20.35 -7.21 -14.68
C GLN A 488 -19.91 -8.63 -15.09
N ASP A 489 -19.43 -9.44 -14.14
CA ASP A 489 -18.93 -10.80 -14.39
C ASP A 489 -17.85 -10.85 -15.49
N ALA A 490 -17.05 -9.80 -15.63
CA ALA A 490 -16.01 -9.76 -16.65
C ALA A 490 -14.84 -10.68 -16.23
N PRO A 491 -14.30 -11.51 -17.15
CA PRO A 491 -13.07 -12.24 -16.87
C PRO A 491 -11.94 -11.30 -16.42
N LEU A 492 -11.07 -11.76 -15.52
CA LEU A 492 -10.00 -10.94 -14.93
C LEU A 492 -9.17 -10.21 -16.00
N GLN A 493 -8.77 -10.89 -17.08
CA GLN A 493 -8.01 -10.26 -18.18
C GLN A 493 -8.79 -9.14 -18.86
N GLU A 494 -10.11 -9.32 -19.10
CA GLU A 494 -10.95 -8.28 -19.73
C GLU A 494 -11.11 -7.06 -18.81
N ALA A 495 -11.24 -7.30 -17.50
CA ALA A 495 -11.32 -6.24 -16.50
C ALA A 495 -10.01 -5.42 -16.41
N ILE A 496 -8.85 -6.09 -16.46
CA ILE A 496 -7.54 -5.45 -16.46
C ILE A 496 -7.29 -4.67 -17.76
N ASP A 497 -7.72 -5.18 -18.91
CA ASP A 497 -7.55 -4.54 -20.22
C ASP A 497 -8.54 -3.38 -20.46
N ALA A 498 -9.55 -3.24 -19.61
CA ALA A 498 -10.54 -2.18 -19.71
C ALA A 498 -9.88 -0.78 -19.71
N PRO A 499 -10.43 0.19 -20.50
CA PRO A 499 -9.87 1.54 -20.56
C PRO A 499 -9.90 2.22 -19.19
N ARG A 500 -8.75 2.74 -18.76
CA ARG A 500 -8.60 3.44 -17.49
C ARG A 500 -8.78 4.95 -17.61
N HIS A 501 -9.22 5.54 -16.53
CA HIS A 501 -9.29 6.99 -16.36
C HIS A 501 -9.05 7.34 -14.88
N SER A 502 -8.68 8.59 -14.63
CA SER A 502 -8.55 9.14 -13.27
C SER A 502 -8.93 10.61 -13.29
N LEU A 503 -9.65 11.04 -12.27
CA LEU A 503 -9.97 12.46 -12.07
C LEU A 503 -9.24 12.98 -10.84
N GLN A 504 -8.43 14.02 -11.02
CA GLN A 504 -7.73 14.69 -9.94
C GLN A 504 -7.80 16.20 -10.12
N ASN A 505 -8.21 16.93 -9.12
CA ASN A 505 -8.28 18.40 -9.14
C ASN A 505 -8.94 18.98 -10.40
N GLY A 506 -9.95 18.27 -10.94
CA GLY A 506 -10.66 18.66 -12.15
C GLY A 506 -9.91 18.39 -13.45
N VAL A 507 -8.82 17.64 -13.45
CA VAL A 507 -8.17 17.07 -14.63
C VAL A 507 -8.62 15.63 -14.80
N LEU A 508 -9.23 15.29 -15.93
CA LEU A 508 -9.58 13.93 -16.31
C LEU A 508 -8.48 13.37 -17.21
N ALA A 509 -7.67 12.46 -16.68
CA ALA A 509 -6.76 11.66 -17.48
C ALA A 509 -7.47 10.44 -18.07
N VAL A 510 -7.21 10.14 -19.33
CA VAL A 510 -7.76 8.98 -20.06
C VAL A 510 -6.70 8.35 -20.95
N GLU A 511 -6.75 7.04 -21.17
CA GLU A 511 -5.79 6.30 -22.02
C GLU A 511 -6.06 6.45 -23.53
N GLN A 512 -7.28 6.82 -23.90
CA GLN A 512 -7.71 6.87 -25.29
C GLN A 512 -8.33 8.21 -25.61
N GLN A 513 -8.20 8.64 -26.85
CA GLN A 513 -8.89 9.83 -27.33
C GLN A 513 -10.39 9.69 -27.09
N PRO A 514 -11.01 10.60 -26.30
CA PRO A 514 -12.41 10.49 -25.94
C PRO A 514 -13.33 10.68 -27.15
N ASN A 515 -14.41 9.91 -27.20
CA ASN A 515 -15.50 10.11 -28.16
C ASN A 515 -16.30 11.38 -27.85
N GLN A 516 -17.32 11.68 -28.66
CA GLN A 516 -18.09 12.92 -28.49
C GLN A 516 -18.88 12.95 -27.18
N GLU A 517 -19.43 11.83 -26.73
CA GLU A 517 -20.19 11.76 -25.46
C GLU A 517 -19.30 12.06 -24.25
N VAL A 518 -18.07 11.54 -24.22
CA VAL A 518 -17.10 11.83 -23.18
C VAL A 518 -16.63 13.29 -23.23
N ARG A 519 -16.47 13.87 -24.45
CA ARG A 519 -16.14 15.30 -24.58
C ARG A 519 -17.27 16.18 -24.06
N ASP A 520 -18.52 15.85 -24.38
CA ASP A 520 -19.69 16.58 -23.89
C ASP A 520 -19.80 16.52 -22.37
N LEU A 521 -19.46 15.36 -21.75
CA LEU A 521 -19.35 15.21 -20.31
C LEU A 521 -18.25 16.10 -19.71
N ILE A 522 -17.06 16.11 -20.31
CA ILE A 522 -15.93 16.94 -19.88
C ILE A 522 -16.33 18.42 -19.88
N ASP A 523 -16.96 18.90 -20.97
CA ASP A 523 -17.46 20.27 -21.09
C ASP A 523 -18.53 20.58 -20.04
N GLN A 524 -19.48 19.66 -19.82
CA GLN A 524 -20.54 19.79 -18.82
C GLN A 524 -19.98 19.88 -17.39
N ARG A 525 -18.99 19.05 -17.07
CA ARG A 525 -18.33 19.00 -15.76
C ARG A 525 -17.25 20.07 -15.59
N ARG A 526 -16.85 20.74 -16.68
CA ARG A 526 -15.74 21.70 -16.71
C ARG A 526 -14.41 21.09 -16.29
N TRP A 527 -14.18 19.83 -16.66
CA TRP A 527 -12.91 19.17 -16.46
C TRP A 527 -11.92 19.57 -17.55
N ASP A 528 -10.63 19.57 -17.24
CA ASP A 528 -9.57 19.61 -18.23
C ASP A 528 -9.24 18.18 -18.69
N LEU A 529 -8.93 18.01 -19.95
CA LEU A 529 -8.63 16.72 -20.53
C LEU A 529 -7.12 16.49 -20.63
N GLN A 530 -6.64 15.40 -20.06
CA GLN A 530 -5.32 14.86 -20.31
C GLN A 530 -5.46 13.50 -21.01
N VAL A 531 -4.84 13.35 -22.18
CA VAL A 531 -4.77 12.04 -22.85
C VAL A 531 -3.37 11.50 -22.66
N THR A 532 -3.28 10.38 -21.94
CA THR A 532 -2.00 9.72 -21.62
C THR A 532 -1.65 8.67 -22.65
N THR A 533 -0.39 8.36 -22.75
CA THR A 533 0.13 7.25 -23.55
C THR A 533 0.72 6.17 -22.63
N ARG A 534 1.00 4.98 -23.18
CA ARG A 534 1.73 3.93 -22.45
C ARG A 534 3.08 4.43 -21.91
N ALA A 535 3.76 5.27 -22.68
CA ALA A 535 5.05 5.84 -22.28
C ALA A 535 4.95 6.74 -21.04
N ASP A 536 3.80 7.39 -20.82
CA ASP A 536 3.59 8.23 -19.63
C ASP A 536 3.42 7.38 -18.36
N ALA A 537 3.05 6.09 -18.49
CA ALA A 537 2.89 5.10 -17.43
C ALA A 537 2.03 5.55 -16.22
N VAL A 538 1.08 6.48 -16.46
CA VAL A 538 0.21 7.07 -15.43
C VAL A 538 -0.66 6.02 -14.75
N PHE A 539 -1.19 5.05 -15.52
CA PHE A 539 -2.15 4.08 -15.03
C PHE A 539 -1.54 2.77 -14.50
N GLY A 540 -0.30 2.81 -14.03
CA GLY A 540 0.33 1.68 -13.36
C GLY A 540 0.37 0.39 -14.20
N SER A 541 0.35 -0.72 -13.51
CA SER A 541 0.09 -2.08 -14.04
C SER A 541 -0.46 -2.93 -12.90
N VAL A 542 -1.56 -3.62 -13.12
CA VAL A 542 -2.18 -4.48 -12.11
C VAL A 542 -1.43 -5.81 -12.06
N GLN A 543 -1.16 -6.28 -10.86
CA GLN A 543 -0.72 -7.64 -10.55
C GLN A 543 -1.85 -8.30 -9.78
N ALA A 544 -2.42 -9.36 -10.35
CA ALA A 544 -3.58 -10.03 -9.76
C ALA A 544 -3.58 -11.52 -10.07
N LEU A 545 -4.02 -12.30 -9.09
CA LEU A 545 -4.28 -13.74 -9.22
C LEU A 545 -5.66 -14.03 -8.64
N GLU A 546 -6.50 -14.71 -9.44
CA GLU A 546 -7.83 -15.17 -9.07
C GLU A 546 -7.80 -16.66 -8.76
N ILE A 547 -8.58 -17.11 -7.78
CA ILE A 547 -8.68 -18.51 -7.39
C ILE A 547 -10.03 -19.05 -7.82
N ASP A 548 -10.03 -20.09 -8.65
CA ASP A 548 -11.18 -20.88 -9.03
C ASP A 548 -11.25 -22.16 -8.17
N TYR A 549 -11.98 -22.09 -7.07
CA TYR A 549 -12.12 -23.21 -6.14
C TYR A 549 -12.89 -24.39 -6.73
N ASP A 550 -13.74 -24.17 -7.73
CA ASP A 550 -14.50 -25.26 -8.38
C ASP A 550 -13.58 -26.16 -9.22
N ASN A 551 -12.51 -25.59 -9.76
CA ASN A 551 -11.51 -26.27 -10.59
C ASN A 551 -10.16 -26.43 -9.88
N ALA A 552 -10.02 -26.02 -8.61
CA ALA A 552 -8.77 -26.01 -7.84
C ALA A 552 -7.62 -25.29 -8.58
N ALA A 553 -7.92 -24.21 -9.31
CA ALA A 553 -7.03 -23.55 -10.24
C ALA A 553 -6.74 -22.10 -9.84
N VAL A 554 -5.59 -21.59 -10.27
CA VAL A 554 -5.20 -20.18 -10.20
C VAL A 554 -5.31 -19.56 -11.59
N ILE A 555 -5.87 -18.35 -11.69
CA ILE A 555 -6.03 -17.61 -12.93
C ILE A 555 -5.21 -16.31 -12.82
N GLY A 556 -4.23 -16.13 -13.70
CA GLY A 556 -3.45 -14.90 -13.78
C GLY A 556 -3.88 -14.02 -14.94
N ALA A 557 -3.56 -12.74 -14.86
CA ALA A 557 -3.78 -11.81 -15.96
C ALA A 557 -2.61 -10.84 -16.11
N LYS A 558 -2.23 -10.54 -17.35
CA LYS A 558 -1.10 -9.68 -17.70
C LYS A 558 -1.57 -8.27 -18.00
N ASP A 559 -1.08 -7.30 -17.23
CA ASP A 559 -1.28 -5.88 -17.54
C ASP A 559 -0.13 -5.34 -18.40
N SER A 560 -0.44 -5.09 -19.67
CA SER A 560 0.56 -4.65 -20.66
C SER A 560 0.97 -3.18 -20.55
N ARG A 561 0.50 -2.42 -19.54
CA ARG A 561 0.81 -0.99 -19.40
C ARG A 561 2.23 -0.74 -18.92
N ARG A 562 2.78 -1.67 -18.13
CA ARG A 562 4.20 -1.73 -17.73
C ARG A 562 4.78 -3.12 -18.07
N ASP A 563 5.87 -3.50 -17.44
CA ASP A 563 6.56 -4.77 -17.66
C ASP A 563 6.01 -5.94 -16.80
N ALA A 564 4.84 -5.74 -16.17
CA ALA A 564 4.21 -6.77 -15.34
C ALA A 564 4.04 -8.10 -16.06
N ASP A 565 4.26 -9.17 -15.32
CA ASP A 565 4.06 -10.55 -15.78
C ASP A 565 3.48 -11.42 -14.67
N PHE A 566 3.07 -12.63 -15.01
CA PHE A 566 2.67 -13.66 -14.08
C PHE A 566 3.10 -15.03 -14.60
N GLU A 567 3.26 -15.98 -13.69
CA GLU A 567 3.44 -17.38 -13.99
C GLU A 567 2.58 -18.23 -13.07
N ILE A 568 1.98 -19.27 -13.62
CA ILE A 568 1.18 -20.28 -12.92
C ILE A 568 1.77 -21.62 -13.25
N VAL A 569 1.98 -22.43 -12.21
CA VAL A 569 2.61 -23.74 -12.31
C VAL A 569 1.65 -24.80 -11.78
N ASP A 570 1.53 -25.90 -12.50
CA ASP A 570 0.78 -27.08 -12.03
C ASP A 570 1.57 -27.78 -10.92
N ARG A 571 0.92 -28.06 -9.80
CA ARG A 571 1.52 -28.85 -8.73
C ARG A 571 1.89 -30.24 -9.23
N THR A 572 3.15 -30.59 -9.12
CA THR A 572 3.60 -31.96 -9.43
C THR A 572 3.56 -32.81 -8.17
N ASP A 573 2.91 -34.01 -8.25
CA ASP A 573 2.81 -35.03 -7.17
C ASP A 573 4.18 -35.47 -6.61
#